data_fc72b122c3e2b708dad601002742d204
#
_entry.id   fc72b122c3e2b708dad601002742d204
#
_cell.length_a   1.000
_cell.length_b   1.000
_cell.length_c   1.000
_cell.angle_alpha   90.00
_cell.angle_beta   90.00
_cell.angle_gamma   90.00
#
_symmetry.space_group_name_H-M   'P 1'
#
loop_
_entity.id
_entity.type
_entity.pdbx_description
1 polymer ?
#
loop_
_entity_poly.entity_id
_entity_poly.type
_entity_poly.pdbx_seq_one_letter_code
_entity_poly.pdbx_strand_id
1 'polypeptide(L)'
;ESRGLGDVYKRQGDGRVNRGVQEVLKYTNIKKITPEDFLDKKFDYPVFCNLDTKDYVIHNENKKFELEHFINYPREYQSKTFEYLKESDIYISAHYWDPSSPKIFTKNQITNFTKLKIIGDVTCDVDGSVPSTIKSTTIEHPNFCINKDTFKETSEIENALAVMAVDNLPSELPRDSSREFGNGIVNEVIPFILGIDDGRILNATITEDGRFLDKYSYLKDYIDSK
;
A
#
# COMPACT_ATOMS: atom_id res chain seq x y z
N GLU A 1 -12.63 -23.76 2.54
CA GLU A 1 -11.37 -23.01 2.67
C GLU A 1 -11.50 -21.64 1.99
N SER A 2 -11.49 -20.60 2.80
CA SER A 2 -11.53 -19.21 2.33
C SER A 2 -10.20 -18.82 1.66
N ARG A 3 -10.05 -19.10 0.36
CA ARG A 3 -8.84 -18.77 -0.41
C ARG A 3 -8.78 -17.30 -0.87
N GLY A 4 -9.80 -16.47 -0.62
CA GLY A 4 -9.86 -15.12 -1.17
C GLY A 4 -8.99 -14.10 -0.42
N LEU A 5 -9.19 -13.93 0.86
CA LEU A 5 -8.50 -12.93 1.67
C LEU A 5 -7.12 -13.39 2.15
N GLY A 6 -6.96 -14.67 2.51
CA GLY A 6 -5.69 -15.22 2.98
C GLY A 6 -4.55 -15.12 1.97
N ASP A 7 -4.82 -15.26 0.66
CA ASP A 7 -3.78 -15.17 -0.37
C ASP A 7 -3.35 -13.72 -0.67
N VAL A 8 -4.23 -12.74 -0.51
CA VAL A 8 -3.87 -11.33 -0.66
C VAL A 8 -2.93 -10.90 0.45
N TYR A 9 -3.18 -11.30 1.67
CA TYR A 9 -2.35 -10.96 2.84
C TYR A 9 -1.03 -11.75 2.90
N LYS A 10 -0.99 -12.99 2.46
CA LYS A 10 0.26 -13.77 2.36
C LYS A 10 1.31 -13.14 1.44
N ARG A 11 0.93 -12.13 0.64
CA ARG A 11 1.80 -11.43 -0.31
C ARG A 11 2.15 -9.99 0.09
N GLN A 12 1.73 -9.52 1.26
CA GLN A 12 2.18 -8.24 1.80
C GLN A 12 3.67 -8.33 2.13
N GLY A 13 4.44 -7.33 1.75
CA GLY A 13 5.90 -7.34 1.86
C GLY A 13 6.60 -7.94 0.64
N ASP A 14 6.06 -8.98 0.00
CA ASP A 14 6.52 -9.53 -1.28
C ASP A 14 5.42 -9.46 -2.38
N GLY A 15 4.51 -8.51 -2.25
CA GLY A 15 3.45 -8.23 -3.22
C GLY A 15 3.98 -7.75 -4.57
N ARG A 16 3.18 -7.91 -5.65
CA ARG A 16 3.57 -7.51 -7.01
C ARG A 16 4.01 -6.06 -7.11
N VAL A 17 3.31 -5.14 -6.44
CA VAL A 17 3.63 -3.70 -6.43
C VAL A 17 5.00 -3.46 -5.80
N ASN A 18 5.25 -4.01 -4.61
CA ASN A 18 6.55 -3.87 -3.95
C ASN A 18 7.69 -4.52 -4.75
N ARG A 19 7.45 -5.66 -5.40
CA ARG A 19 8.45 -6.26 -6.31
C ARG A 19 8.78 -5.34 -7.47
N GLY A 20 7.78 -4.65 -8.05
CA GLY A 20 8.01 -3.65 -9.08
C GLY A 20 8.89 -2.49 -8.59
N VAL A 21 8.63 -1.96 -7.40
CA VAL A 21 9.49 -0.94 -6.77
C VAL A 21 10.92 -1.44 -6.61
N GLN A 22 11.10 -2.66 -6.06
CA GLN A 22 12.44 -3.24 -5.89
C GLN A 22 13.14 -3.51 -7.23
N GLU A 23 12.41 -3.87 -8.27
CA GLU A 23 12.95 -4.06 -9.62
C GLU A 23 13.51 -2.76 -10.17
N VAL A 24 12.78 -1.65 -10.07
CA VAL A 24 13.26 -0.32 -10.47
C VAL A 24 14.50 0.07 -9.67
N LEU A 25 14.50 -0.14 -8.36
CA LEU A 25 15.66 0.19 -7.50
C LEU A 25 16.92 -0.60 -7.86
N LYS A 26 16.83 -1.80 -8.45
CA LYS A 26 17.99 -2.57 -8.95
C LYS A 26 18.77 -1.86 -10.06
N TYR A 27 18.13 -0.96 -10.80
CA TYR A 27 18.77 -0.16 -11.85
C TYR A 27 19.40 1.11 -11.31
N THR A 28 19.33 1.35 -10.01
CA THR A 28 19.96 2.49 -9.33
C THR A 28 21.24 2.04 -8.60
N ASN A 29 22.03 3.01 -8.16
CA ASN A 29 23.20 2.76 -7.32
C ASN A 29 22.84 2.67 -5.81
N ILE A 30 21.55 2.52 -5.46
CA ILE A 30 21.08 2.43 -4.07
C ILE A 30 21.19 0.99 -3.61
N LYS A 31 21.93 0.73 -2.54
CA LYS A 31 22.17 -0.63 -2.05
C LYS A 31 21.03 -1.09 -1.14
N LYS A 32 20.56 -2.33 -1.35
CA LYS A 32 19.62 -2.99 -0.45
C LYS A 32 20.33 -3.46 0.81
N ILE A 33 19.76 -3.14 1.98
CA ILE A 33 20.20 -3.59 3.30
C ILE A 33 19.04 -4.19 4.09
N THR A 34 19.32 -4.81 5.23
CA THR A 34 18.25 -5.33 6.10
C THR A 34 17.56 -4.21 6.89
N PRO A 35 16.32 -4.41 7.36
CA PRO A 35 15.65 -3.46 8.24
C PRO A 35 16.43 -3.17 9.54
N GLU A 36 17.06 -4.18 10.11
CA GLU A 36 17.90 -4.06 11.31
C GLU A 36 19.12 -3.15 11.03
N ASP A 37 19.85 -3.44 9.95
CA ASP A 37 21.00 -2.63 9.56
C ASP A 37 20.63 -1.18 9.27
N PHE A 38 19.42 -0.94 8.74
CA PHE A 38 18.93 0.42 8.47
C PHE A 38 18.77 1.24 9.76
N LEU A 39 18.33 0.60 10.85
CA LEU A 39 18.17 1.28 12.13
C LEU A 39 19.49 1.39 12.93
N ASP A 40 20.35 0.38 12.82
CA ASP A 40 21.52 0.22 13.71
C ASP A 40 22.81 0.81 13.13
N LYS A 41 22.91 0.97 11.80
CA LYS A 41 24.14 1.37 11.12
C LYS A 41 23.99 2.73 10.42
N LYS A 42 25.12 3.40 10.25
CA LYS A 42 25.24 4.61 9.40
C LYS A 42 25.94 4.24 8.10
N PHE A 43 25.48 4.82 7.01
CA PHE A 43 26.02 4.60 5.68
C PHE A 43 26.44 5.93 5.06
N ASP A 44 27.55 5.94 4.34
CA ASP A 44 28.07 7.08 3.58
C ASP A 44 27.69 7.01 2.07
N TYR A 45 26.83 6.06 1.75
CA TYR A 45 26.27 5.85 0.40
C TYR A 45 24.76 5.59 0.49
N PRO A 46 24.00 5.80 -0.61
CA PRO A 46 22.57 5.58 -0.62
C PRO A 46 22.20 4.11 -0.35
N VAL A 47 21.25 3.91 0.56
CA VAL A 47 20.73 2.58 0.92
C VAL A 47 19.20 2.57 0.93
N PHE A 48 18.60 1.41 0.76
CA PHE A 48 17.19 1.19 1.03
C PHE A 48 16.99 -0.13 1.78
N CYS A 49 15.96 -0.20 2.60
CA CYS A 49 15.46 -1.45 3.15
C CYS A 49 14.03 -1.70 2.68
N ASN A 50 13.69 -2.98 2.53
CA ASN A 50 12.32 -3.41 2.29
C ASN A 50 11.73 -3.88 3.61
N LEU A 51 10.56 -3.37 3.98
CA LEU A 51 9.87 -3.74 5.21
C LEU A 51 8.78 -4.76 4.89
N ASP A 52 8.85 -5.93 5.53
CA ASP A 52 7.77 -6.89 5.57
C ASP A 52 6.77 -6.52 6.69
N THR A 53 5.57 -7.10 6.68
CA THR A 53 4.54 -6.79 7.68
C THR A 53 5.05 -6.89 9.12
N LYS A 54 5.83 -7.93 9.43
CA LYS A 54 6.48 -8.13 10.75
C LYS A 54 7.43 -6.99 11.16
N ASP A 55 7.96 -6.26 10.17
CA ASP A 55 8.94 -5.20 10.41
C ASP A 55 8.26 -3.87 10.74
N TYR A 56 7.04 -3.64 10.26
CA TYR A 56 6.34 -2.36 10.44
C TYR A 56 5.09 -2.42 11.34
N VAL A 57 4.67 -3.61 11.82
CA VAL A 57 3.62 -3.74 12.85
C VAL A 57 4.12 -4.50 14.07
N ILE A 58 3.50 -4.22 15.22
CA ILE A 58 3.75 -4.91 16.47
C ILE A 58 2.42 -5.14 17.20
N HIS A 59 2.28 -6.30 17.83
CA HIS A 59 1.11 -6.61 18.66
C HIS A 59 1.06 -5.66 19.86
N ASN A 60 -0.11 -5.14 20.24
CA ASN A 60 -0.29 -4.18 21.33
C ASN A 60 0.22 -4.70 22.69
N GLU A 61 0.17 -6.01 22.90
CA GLU A 61 0.70 -6.69 24.08
C GLU A 61 2.12 -7.26 23.86
N ASN A 62 2.84 -6.84 22.83
CA ASN A 62 4.19 -7.33 22.49
C ASN A 62 4.28 -8.84 22.26
N LYS A 63 3.19 -9.50 21.89
CA LYS A 63 3.21 -10.91 21.46
C LYS A 63 4.01 -11.05 20.16
N LYS A 64 4.55 -12.27 19.94
CA LYS A 64 5.22 -12.59 18.69
C LYS A 64 4.29 -12.33 17.51
N PHE A 65 4.82 -11.70 16.46
CA PHE A 65 4.07 -11.48 15.23
C PHE A 65 3.73 -12.80 14.54
N GLU A 66 2.45 -12.97 14.21
CA GLU A 66 1.94 -14.05 13.38
C GLU A 66 1.04 -13.45 12.30
N LEU A 67 1.35 -13.73 11.03
CA LEU A 67 0.66 -13.10 9.90
C LEU A 67 -0.84 -13.43 9.89
N GLU A 68 -1.20 -14.69 10.13
CA GLU A 68 -2.60 -15.12 10.17
C GLU A 68 -3.38 -14.41 11.30
N HIS A 69 -2.74 -14.23 12.45
CA HIS A 69 -3.34 -13.49 13.57
C HIS A 69 -3.53 -12.01 13.21
N PHE A 70 -2.53 -11.37 12.59
CA PHE A 70 -2.65 -9.99 12.13
C PHE A 70 -3.79 -9.81 11.13
N ILE A 71 -3.97 -10.75 10.19
CA ILE A 71 -5.04 -10.73 9.19
C ILE A 71 -6.42 -10.78 9.85
N ASN A 72 -6.58 -11.67 10.83
CA ASN A 72 -7.87 -11.89 11.48
C ASN A 72 -8.19 -10.83 12.56
N TYR A 73 -7.16 -10.27 13.21
CA TYR A 73 -7.28 -9.34 14.33
C TYR A 73 -6.38 -8.11 14.18
N PRO A 74 -6.48 -7.33 13.06
CA PRO A 74 -5.56 -6.23 12.77
C PRO A 74 -5.61 -5.11 13.82
N ARG A 75 -6.73 -4.95 14.52
CA ARG A 75 -6.90 -3.95 15.60
C ARG A 75 -6.09 -4.26 16.86
N GLU A 76 -5.58 -5.48 17.00
CA GLU A 76 -4.67 -5.86 18.10
C GLU A 76 -3.22 -5.47 17.82
N TYR A 77 -2.97 -4.81 16.69
CA TYR A 77 -1.65 -4.36 16.28
C TYR A 77 -1.57 -2.85 16.14
N GLN A 78 -0.37 -2.33 16.28
CA GLN A 78 -0.04 -0.94 16.02
C GLN A 78 1.15 -0.83 15.06
N SER A 79 1.28 0.33 14.41
CA SER A 79 2.41 0.60 13.54
C SER A 79 3.66 0.90 14.36
N LYS A 80 4.79 0.33 13.94
CA LYS A 80 6.14 0.72 14.38
C LYS A 80 6.99 1.32 13.26
N THR A 81 6.35 1.69 12.15
CA THR A 81 7.02 2.28 10.98
C THR A 81 7.70 3.61 11.31
N PHE A 82 7.24 4.29 12.35
CA PHE A 82 7.80 5.58 12.80
C PHE A 82 9.32 5.55 12.94
N GLU A 83 9.89 4.47 13.50
CA GLU A 83 11.34 4.33 13.71
C GLU A 83 12.13 4.34 12.40
N TYR A 84 11.57 3.78 11.34
CA TYR A 84 12.15 3.80 10.00
C TYR A 84 11.97 5.17 9.32
N LEU A 85 10.77 5.75 9.41
CA LEU A 85 10.44 7.00 8.73
C LEU A 85 11.25 8.18 9.24
N LYS A 86 11.55 8.24 10.53
CA LYS A 86 12.36 9.32 11.10
C LYS A 86 13.82 9.32 10.59
N GLU A 87 14.32 8.16 10.17
CA GLU A 87 15.67 8.00 9.63
C GLU A 87 15.72 8.01 8.09
N SER A 88 14.57 8.01 7.42
CA SER A 88 14.45 7.98 5.97
C SER A 88 14.41 9.37 5.35
N ASP A 89 14.99 9.54 4.17
CA ASP A 89 14.75 10.71 3.31
C ASP A 89 13.54 10.53 2.40
N ILE A 90 13.30 9.30 1.95
CA ILE A 90 12.21 8.91 1.03
C ILE A 90 11.51 7.67 1.58
N TYR A 91 10.19 7.67 1.55
CA TYR A 91 9.36 6.50 1.82
C TYR A 91 8.50 6.18 0.61
N ILE A 92 8.45 4.89 0.23
CA ILE A 92 7.59 4.38 -0.85
C ILE A 92 6.58 3.41 -0.23
N SER A 93 5.31 3.78 -0.30
CA SER A 93 4.20 2.96 0.16
C SER A 93 3.70 2.08 -0.99
N ALA A 94 3.97 0.77 -0.91
CA ALA A 94 3.64 -0.20 -1.95
C ALA A 94 3.04 -1.48 -1.35
N HIS A 95 2.18 -1.31 -0.35
CA HIS A 95 1.52 -2.40 0.38
C HIS A 95 0.01 -2.37 0.17
N TYR A 96 -0.64 -3.49 0.44
CA TYR A 96 -2.09 -3.53 0.60
C TYR A 96 -2.44 -3.08 2.02
N TRP A 97 -3.51 -2.31 2.16
CA TRP A 97 -4.02 -1.88 3.45
C TRP A 97 -5.53 -2.14 3.55
N ASP A 98 -5.95 -2.63 4.70
CA ASP A 98 -7.34 -2.78 5.08
C ASP A 98 -7.69 -1.69 6.12
N PRO A 99 -8.87 -1.04 6.05
CA PRO A 99 -9.26 0.02 6.99
C PRO A 99 -9.26 -0.37 8.47
N SER A 100 -9.29 -1.66 8.79
CA SER A 100 -9.16 -2.16 10.16
C SER A 100 -7.70 -2.26 10.63
N SER A 101 -6.74 -2.17 9.70
CA SER A 101 -5.31 -2.24 10.01
C SER A 101 -4.77 -0.88 10.49
N PRO A 102 -3.67 -0.87 11.28
CA PRO A 102 -3.07 0.39 11.70
C PRO A 102 -2.56 1.19 10.50
N LYS A 103 -2.70 2.51 10.57
CA LYS A 103 -2.07 3.43 9.61
C LYS A 103 -0.55 3.39 9.80
N ILE A 104 0.19 3.71 8.73
CA ILE A 104 1.67 3.67 8.73
C ILE A 104 2.26 4.60 9.79
N PHE A 105 1.68 5.79 9.97
CA PHE A 105 2.00 6.73 11.04
C PHE A 105 0.76 7.54 11.43
N THR A 106 0.86 8.34 12.47
CA THR A 106 -0.20 9.28 12.87
C THR A 106 0.13 10.71 12.40
N LYS A 107 -0.90 11.55 12.22
CA LYS A 107 -0.71 12.97 11.84
C LYS A 107 0.24 13.69 12.81
N ASN A 108 0.15 13.37 14.10
CA ASN A 108 0.99 14.01 15.13
C ASN A 108 2.47 13.60 15.05
N GLN A 109 2.78 12.48 14.42
CA GLN A 109 4.17 12.02 14.26
C GLN A 109 4.92 12.75 13.14
N ILE A 110 4.20 13.41 12.22
CA ILE A 110 4.80 14.00 11.03
C ILE A 110 5.80 15.11 11.35
N THR A 111 5.56 15.88 12.42
CA THR A 111 6.47 16.93 12.89
C THR A 111 7.84 16.39 13.33
N ASN A 112 7.91 15.11 13.66
CA ASN A 112 9.16 14.43 14.05
C ASN A 112 9.95 13.87 12.87
N PHE A 113 9.41 13.93 11.65
CA PHE A 113 10.10 13.46 10.45
C PHE A 113 11.05 14.54 9.91
N THR A 114 12.13 14.79 10.63
CA THR A 114 13.11 15.84 10.28
C THR A 114 13.85 15.54 8.95
N LYS A 115 14.13 14.28 8.68
CA LYS A 115 14.82 13.82 7.46
C LYS A 115 13.88 13.56 6.30
N LEU A 116 12.68 13.02 6.54
CA LEU A 116 11.75 12.59 5.51
C LEU A 116 11.27 13.80 4.68
N LYS A 117 11.54 13.74 3.40
CA LYS A 117 11.24 14.80 2.41
C LYS A 117 10.18 14.37 1.40
N ILE A 118 10.12 13.08 1.08
CA ILE A 118 9.29 12.56 -0.01
C ILE A 118 8.56 11.31 0.46
N ILE A 119 7.27 11.25 0.17
CA ILE A 119 6.47 10.02 0.21
C ILE A 119 5.95 9.73 -1.19
N GLY A 120 6.33 8.57 -1.75
CA GLY A 120 5.70 7.98 -2.93
C GLY A 120 4.62 7.03 -2.50
N ASP A 121 3.37 7.50 -2.46
CA ASP A 121 2.24 6.66 -2.06
C ASP A 121 1.62 5.99 -3.28
N VAL A 122 2.08 4.76 -3.58
CA VAL A 122 1.55 3.94 -4.68
C VAL A 122 0.15 3.40 -4.33
N THR A 123 -0.22 3.36 -3.04
CA THR A 123 -1.58 2.98 -2.63
C THR A 123 -2.61 4.04 -2.99
N CYS A 124 -2.21 5.32 -3.01
CA CYS A 124 -2.96 6.52 -3.40
C CYS A 124 -4.32 6.75 -2.70
N ASP A 125 -4.64 5.95 -1.69
CA ASP A 125 -5.92 6.04 -0.98
C ASP A 125 -5.98 7.30 -0.10
N VAL A 126 -6.88 8.22 -0.42
CA VAL A 126 -7.14 9.41 0.39
C VAL A 126 -7.64 8.98 1.77
N ASP A 127 -7.04 9.54 2.83
CA ASP A 127 -7.25 9.11 4.22
C ASP A 127 -6.98 7.62 4.49
N GLY A 128 -6.25 6.96 3.59
CA GLY A 128 -5.87 5.56 3.66
C GLY A 128 -4.75 5.27 4.67
N SER A 129 -3.89 4.32 4.32
CA SER A 129 -2.77 3.87 5.18
C SER A 129 -1.76 4.97 5.46
N VAL A 130 -1.55 5.90 4.52
CA VAL A 130 -0.61 7.01 4.58
C VAL A 130 -1.36 8.31 4.88
N PRO A 131 -1.37 8.80 6.13
CA PRO A 131 -2.17 9.97 6.53
C PRO A 131 -1.85 11.27 5.80
N SER A 132 -0.65 11.38 5.19
CA SER A 132 -0.25 12.55 4.40
C SER A 132 -0.90 12.59 3.02
N THR A 133 -1.53 11.53 2.56
CA THR A 133 -2.26 11.47 1.31
C THR A 133 -3.65 12.07 1.51
N ILE A 134 -3.69 13.42 1.50
CA ILE A 134 -4.92 14.19 1.72
C ILE A 134 -5.75 14.38 0.45
N LYS A 135 -5.16 14.09 -0.71
CA LYS A 135 -5.80 14.08 -2.03
C LYS A 135 -5.04 13.17 -2.99
N SER A 136 -5.70 12.66 -4.01
CA SER A 136 -5.03 12.03 -5.14
C SER A 136 -4.37 13.08 -6.03
N THR A 137 -3.41 12.64 -6.85
CA THR A 137 -2.70 13.46 -7.82
C THR A 137 -2.86 12.87 -9.22
N THR A 138 -2.52 13.66 -10.24
CA THR A 138 -2.59 13.25 -11.64
C THR A 138 -1.20 13.08 -12.23
N ILE A 139 -1.11 12.44 -13.39
CA ILE A 139 0.14 12.31 -14.14
C ILE A 139 0.76 13.69 -14.47
N GLU A 140 -0.09 14.68 -14.80
CA GLU A 140 0.34 16.04 -15.14
C GLU A 140 0.82 16.82 -13.91
N HIS A 141 0.20 16.56 -12.75
CA HIS A 141 0.54 17.17 -11.46
C HIS A 141 0.76 16.05 -10.43
N PRO A 142 1.91 15.35 -10.48
CA PRO A 142 2.09 14.08 -9.77
C PRO A 142 2.31 14.21 -8.27
N ASN A 143 2.56 15.40 -7.77
CA ASN A 143 2.82 15.62 -6.36
C ASN A 143 2.22 16.93 -5.83
N PHE A 144 2.09 16.99 -4.52
CA PHE A 144 1.82 18.19 -3.74
C PHE A 144 2.70 18.20 -2.49
N CYS A 145 2.81 19.33 -1.83
CA CYS A 145 3.53 19.44 -0.57
C CYS A 145 2.57 19.74 0.57
N ILE A 146 2.83 19.16 1.73
CA ILE A 146 2.19 19.52 3.00
C ILE A 146 3.22 20.10 3.95
N ASN A 147 2.84 21.14 4.68
CA ASN A 147 3.62 21.66 5.78
C ASN A 147 3.50 20.69 6.98
N LYS A 148 4.63 20.28 7.56
CA LYS A 148 4.68 19.26 8.62
C LYS A 148 4.05 19.71 9.93
N ASP A 149 4.05 21.02 10.22
CA ASP A 149 3.51 21.56 11.47
C ASP A 149 2.00 21.75 11.40
N THR A 150 1.50 22.29 10.27
CA THR A 150 0.08 22.62 10.10
C THR A 150 -0.72 21.48 9.46
N PHE A 151 -0.06 20.50 8.86
CA PHE A 151 -0.65 19.41 8.08
C PHE A 151 -1.56 19.92 6.93
N LYS A 152 -1.25 21.09 6.37
CA LYS A 152 -1.98 21.71 5.24
C LYS A 152 -1.10 21.74 4.01
N GLU A 153 -1.75 21.73 2.84
CA GLU A 153 -1.06 21.96 1.58
C GLU A 153 -0.29 23.29 1.59
N THR A 154 0.91 23.29 1.02
CA THR A 154 1.78 24.46 0.97
C THR A 154 2.60 24.46 -0.33
N SER A 155 2.95 25.65 -0.79
CA SER A 155 3.95 25.87 -1.85
C SER A 155 5.36 26.15 -1.29
N GLU A 156 5.48 26.33 0.02
CA GLU A 156 6.76 26.52 0.68
C GLU A 156 7.50 25.19 0.80
N ILE A 157 8.79 25.21 0.50
CA ILE A 157 9.64 24.00 0.53
C ILE A 157 10.17 23.74 1.95
N GLU A 158 10.37 24.82 2.72
CA GLU A 158 10.86 24.72 4.08
C GLU A 158 9.85 24.00 4.97
N ASN A 159 10.32 23.00 5.71
CA ASN A 159 9.50 22.13 6.56
C ASN A 159 8.32 21.45 5.83
N ALA A 160 8.47 21.21 4.53
CA ALA A 160 7.48 20.53 3.72
C ALA A 160 7.78 19.03 3.54
N LEU A 161 6.74 18.27 3.29
CA LEU A 161 6.77 16.89 2.87
C LEU A 161 6.07 16.78 1.51
N ALA A 162 6.82 16.39 0.48
CA ALA A 162 6.27 16.14 -0.85
C ALA A 162 5.58 14.77 -0.86
N VAL A 163 4.37 14.72 -1.40
CA VAL A 163 3.57 13.49 -1.51
C VAL A 163 3.18 13.29 -2.96
N MET A 164 3.53 12.12 -3.51
CA MET A 164 3.02 11.62 -4.78
C MET A 164 1.94 10.58 -4.48
N ALA A 165 0.76 10.75 -5.06
CA ALA A 165 -0.38 9.84 -4.90
C ALA A 165 -1.20 9.78 -6.20
N VAL A 166 -0.51 9.48 -7.31
CA VAL A 166 -1.15 9.35 -8.63
C VAL A 166 -2.06 8.13 -8.62
N ASP A 167 -3.36 8.35 -8.86
CA ASP A 167 -4.39 7.30 -8.79
C ASP A 167 -4.45 6.42 -10.05
N ASN A 168 -3.72 6.80 -11.10
CA ASN A 168 -3.71 6.08 -12.37
C ASN A 168 -2.29 5.86 -12.91
N LEU A 169 -1.37 5.35 -12.08
CA LEU A 169 0.00 5.03 -12.46
C LEU A 169 0.11 4.11 -13.71
N PRO A 170 -0.78 3.11 -13.92
CA PRO A 170 -0.74 2.28 -15.13
C PRO A 170 -0.82 3.07 -16.44
N SER A 171 -1.40 4.26 -16.44
CA SER A 171 -1.50 5.13 -17.62
C SER A 171 -0.18 5.79 -18.02
N GLU A 172 0.84 5.76 -17.16
CA GLU A 172 2.21 6.19 -17.51
C GLU A 172 2.88 5.23 -18.51
N LEU A 173 2.52 3.96 -18.46
CA LEU A 173 3.03 2.91 -19.35
C LEU A 173 1.84 2.14 -19.98
N PRO A 174 0.96 2.80 -20.76
CA PRO A 174 -0.35 2.24 -21.13
C PRO A 174 -0.24 0.98 -21.98
N ARG A 175 0.76 0.86 -22.83
CA ARG A 175 0.98 -0.33 -23.66
C ARG A 175 1.34 -1.54 -22.83
N ASP A 176 2.25 -1.37 -21.87
CA ASP A 176 2.73 -2.47 -21.03
C ASP A 176 1.67 -2.87 -20.00
N SER A 177 1.02 -1.90 -19.41
CA SER A 177 -0.10 -2.12 -18.46
C SER A 177 -1.28 -2.83 -19.12
N SER A 178 -1.67 -2.42 -20.34
CA SER A 178 -2.75 -3.06 -21.09
C SER A 178 -2.38 -4.50 -21.50
N ARG A 179 -1.13 -4.72 -21.89
CA ARG A 179 -0.66 -6.09 -22.23
C ARG A 179 -0.68 -7.00 -21.02
N GLU A 180 -0.17 -6.54 -19.89
CA GLU A 180 -0.14 -7.33 -18.64
C GLU A 180 -1.54 -7.63 -18.14
N PHE A 181 -2.43 -6.64 -18.13
CA PHE A 181 -3.83 -6.84 -17.79
C PHE A 181 -4.53 -7.80 -18.75
N GLY A 182 -4.35 -7.62 -20.06
CA GLY A 182 -4.91 -8.48 -21.08
C GLY A 182 -4.43 -9.93 -20.95
N ASN A 183 -3.14 -10.16 -20.68
CA ASN A 183 -2.60 -11.50 -20.42
C ASN A 183 -3.26 -12.13 -19.18
N GLY A 184 -3.46 -11.34 -18.12
CA GLY A 184 -4.19 -11.80 -16.93
C GLY A 184 -5.62 -12.24 -17.26
N ILE A 185 -6.35 -11.44 -18.02
CA ILE A 185 -7.72 -11.79 -18.45
C ILE A 185 -7.73 -13.05 -19.31
N VAL A 186 -6.86 -13.16 -20.31
CA VAL A 186 -6.81 -14.31 -21.23
C VAL A 186 -6.44 -15.61 -20.51
N ASN A 187 -5.50 -15.54 -19.56
CA ASN A 187 -4.98 -16.76 -18.92
C ASN A 187 -5.77 -17.14 -17.66
N GLU A 188 -6.32 -16.16 -16.93
CA GLU A 188 -6.85 -16.39 -15.59
C GLU A 188 -8.38 -16.18 -15.48
N VAL A 189 -9.03 -15.61 -16.50
CA VAL A 189 -10.46 -15.31 -16.45
C VAL A 189 -11.21 -16.02 -17.56
N ILE A 190 -10.87 -15.80 -18.83
CA ILE A 190 -11.60 -16.33 -19.99
C ILE A 190 -11.75 -17.86 -19.96
N PRO A 191 -10.73 -18.67 -19.63
CA PRO A 191 -10.88 -20.13 -19.59
C PRO A 191 -11.94 -20.60 -18.59
N PHE A 192 -12.13 -19.87 -17.49
CA PHE A 192 -13.09 -20.22 -16.45
C PHE A 192 -14.51 -19.68 -16.70
N ILE A 193 -14.64 -18.61 -17.48
CA ILE A 193 -15.96 -18.17 -17.98
C ILE A 193 -16.49 -19.13 -19.05
N LEU A 194 -15.61 -19.63 -19.93
CA LEU A 194 -16.00 -20.47 -21.07
C LEU A 194 -15.96 -21.98 -20.77
N GLY A 195 -15.32 -22.36 -19.68
CA GLY A 195 -15.10 -23.77 -19.29
C GLY A 195 -15.73 -24.13 -17.95
N ILE A 196 -14.97 -24.88 -17.16
CA ILE A 196 -15.37 -25.26 -15.81
C ILE A 196 -14.74 -24.25 -14.84
N ASP A 197 -15.60 -23.54 -14.09
CA ASP A 197 -15.16 -22.64 -13.04
C ASP A 197 -14.58 -23.42 -11.85
N ASP A 198 -13.39 -23.06 -11.41
CA ASP A 198 -12.76 -23.58 -10.20
C ASP A 198 -13.19 -22.82 -8.93
N GLY A 199 -14.22 -22.01 -9.04
CA GLY A 199 -14.76 -21.14 -7.98
C GLY A 199 -14.30 -19.68 -8.08
N ARG A 200 -13.36 -19.34 -8.98
CA ARG A 200 -12.88 -17.95 -9.10
C ARG A 200 -13.92 -17.00 -9.69
N ILE A 201 -14.69 -17.45 -10.70
CA ILE A 201 -15.75 -16.67 -11.32
C ILE A 201 -16.91 -16.51 -10.33
N LEU A 202 -17.36 -17.61 -9.71
CA LEU A 202 -18.37 -17.57 -8.65
C LEU A 202 -17.93 -16.62 -7.51
N ASN A 203 -16.66 -16.68 -7.13
CA ASN A 203 -16.12 -15.80 -6.10
C ASN A 203 -16.01 -14.33 -6.52
N ALA A 204 -15.87 -14.05 -7.79
CA ALA A 204 -15.86 -12.69 -8.35
C ALA A 204 -17.27 -12.18 -8.68
N THR A 205 -18.28 -13.04 -8.75
CA THR A 205 -19.66 -12.67 -9.06
C THR A 205 -20.27 -11.87 -7.92
N ILE A 206 -20.62 -10.61 -8.20
CA ILE A 206 -21.22 -9.68 -7.24
C ILE A 206 -22.73 -9.86 -7.21
N THR A 207 -23.33 -9.96 -8.40
CA THR A 207 -24.77 -10.09 -8.56
C THR A 207 -25.13 -11.25 -9.47
N GLU A 208 -26.21 -11.94 -9.14
CA GLU A 208 -26.82 -12.99 -9.95
C GLU A 208 -28.34 -12.76 -9.95
N ASP A 209 -28.98 -12.82 -11.10
CA ASP A 209 -30.43 -12.58 -11.27
C ASP A 209 -30.94 -11.29 -10.59
N GLY A 210 -30.13 -10.25 -10.65
CA GLY A 210 -30.48 -8.93 -10.07
C GLY A 210 -30.38 -8.85 -8.55
N ARG A 211 -29.77 -9.83 -7.89
CA ARG A 211 -29.57 -9.86 -6.44
C ARG A 211 -28.09 -9.97 -6.10
N PHE A 212 -27.69 -9.34 -4.99
CA PHE A 212 -26.34 -9.57 -4.46
C PHE A 212 -26.17 -11.00 -3.96
N LEU A 213 -25.00 -11.56 -4.22
CA LEU A 213 -24.56 -12.74 -3.47
C LEU A 213 -24.25 -12.32 -2.02
N ASP A 214 -24.52 -13.21 -1.06
CA ASP A 214 -24.44 -12.91 0.38
C ASP A 214 -23.15 -12.24 0.82
N LYS A 215 -22.01 -12.65 0.26
CA LYS A 215 -20.70 -12.08 0.56
C LYS A 215 -20.52 -10.61 0.13
N TYR A 216 -21.41 -10.11 -0.75
CA TYR A 216 -21.42 -8.72 -1.21
C TYR A 216 -22.59 -7.91 -0.66
N SER A 217 -23.31 -8.44 0.34
CA SER A 217 -24.45 -7.76 0.98
C SER A 217 -24.08 -6.40 1.58
N TYR A 218 -22.82 -6.17 1.93
CA TYR A 218 -22.30 -4.88 2.41
C TYR A 218 -22.43 -3.74 1.37
N LEU A 219 -22.58 -4.07 0.09
CA LEU A 219 -22.81 -3.07 -0.97
C LEU A 219 -24.25 -2.56 -1.01
N LYS A 220 -25.18 -3.21 -0.28
CA LYS A 220 -26.60 -2.86 -0.27
C LYS A 220 -26.82 -1.44 0.24
N ASP A 221 -26.14 -1.04 1.30
CA ASP A 221 -26.27 0.29 1.89
C ASP A 221 -25.89 1.40 0.91
N TYR A 222 -24.95 1.15 0.00
CA TYR A 222 -24.56 2.10 -1.04
C TYR A 222 -25.68 2.32 -2.08
N ILE A 223 -26.46 1.29 -2.38
CA ILE A 223 -27.58 1.40 -3.35
C ILE A 223 -28.78 2.00 -2.68
N ASP A 224 -29.09 1.60 -1.46
CA ASP A 224 -30.26 2.07 -0.70
C ASP A 224 -30.10 3.56 -0.28
N SER A 225 -28.88 4.11 -0.35
CA SER A 225 -28.56 5.52 -0.05
C SER A 225 -28.74 6.48 -1.25
N LYS A 226 -29.09 5.96 -2.45
CA LYS A 226 -29.40 6.73 -3.66
C LYS A 226 -30.88 6.73 -3.94
#